data_fd4beb0ce5ead6bd54e18ea47de6a3c0
#
_entry.id   fd4beb0ce5ead6bd54e18ea47de6a3c0
#
_cell.length_a   1.000
_cell.length_b   1.000
_cell.length_c   1.000
_cell.angle_alpha   90.00
_cell.angle_beta   90.00
_cell.angle_gamma   90.00
#
_symmetry.space_group_name_H-M   'P 1'
#
loop_
_entity.id
_entity.type
_entity.pdbx_description
1 polymer ?
#
loop_
_entity_poly.entity_id
_entity_poly.type
_entity_poly.pdbx_seq_one_letter_code
_entity_poly.pdbx_strand_id
1 'polypeptide(L)'
;MAKPSLSVFQSVVGLAAGLISIAGATYSAVQLFKPGPQFGEVVAIVREAKTDKPVADATVEIFTRDDALVTALTAVDRGQIRQSLKEGTYRIRVSHPRFSAEVRNIQVLPGQTSQLRIQLTQRPGGSSPLGAATHAVNEGVGAVHRFIRGLGL
;
A
#
# COMPACT_ATOMS: atom_id res chain seq x y z
N MET A 1 -23.79 -67.91 -24.76
CA MET A 1 -22.98 -66.81 -24.30
C MET A 1 -22.04 -66.41 -25.44
N ALA A 2 -22.34 -65.32 -26.10
CA ALA A 2 -21.49 -64.79 -27.17
C ALA A 2 -20.25 -64.14 -26.59
N LYS A 3 -19.06 -64.66 -26.89
CA LYS A 3 -17.79 -64.07 -26.54
C LYS A 3 -17.63 -62.78 -27.35
N PRO A 4 -17.43 -61.62 -26.72
CA PRO A 4 -17.18 -60.39 -27.47
C PRO A 4 -15.96 -60.58 -28.36
N SER A 5 -16.11 -60.28 -29.64
CA SER A 5 -15.02 -60.41 -30.61
C SER A 5 -13.93 -59.42 -30.26
N LEU A 6 -12.66 -59.84 -30.45
CA LEU A 6 -11.49 -59.06 -30.16
C LEU A 6 -11.52 -57.67 -30.83
N SER A 7 -12.16 -57.56 -31.97
CA SER A 7 -12.37 -56.32 -32.74
C SER A 7 -13.27 -55.31 -32.02
N VAL A 8 -14.32 -55.76 -31.34
CA VAL A 8 -15.21 -54.86 -30.57
C VAL A 8 -14.45 -54.29 -29.35
N PHE A 9 -13.66 -55.11 -28.69
CA PHE A 9 -12.86 -54.67 -27.56
C PHE A 9 -11.80 -53.63 -27.96
N GLN A 10 -11.11 -53.83 -29.09
CA GLN A 10 -10.17 -52.86 -29.62
C GLN A 10 -10.82 -51.55 -30.03
N SER A 11 -12.01 -51.57 -30.60
CA SER A 11 -12.74 -50.36 -30.96
C SER A 11 -13.18 -49.55 -29.74
N VAL A 12 -13.64 -50.21 -28.67
CA VAL A 12 -14.04 -49.54 -27.43
C VAL A 12 -12.82 -48.90 -26.72
N VAL A 13 -11.71 -49.63 -26.66
CA VAL A 13 -10.44 -49.10 -26.05
C VAL A 13 -9.92 -47.90 -26.85
N GLY A 14 -9.96 -47.96 -28.18
CA GLY A 14 -9.51 -46.86 -29.04
C GLY A 14 -10.38 -45.59 -28.87
N LEU A 15 -11.70 -45.76 -28.74
CA LEU A 15 -12.62 -44.65 -28.52
C LEU A 15 -12.38 -43.98 -27.14
N ALA A 16 -12.21 -44.79 -26.09
CA ALA A 16 -11.95 -44.29 -24.76
C ALA A 16 -10.61 -43.53 -24.68
N ALA A 17 -9.54 -44.07 -25.27
CA ALA A 17 -8.24 -43.41 -25.32
C ALA A 17 -8.29 -42.10 -26.10
N GLY A 18 -9.04 -42.04 -27.20
CA GLY A 18 -9.24 -40.82 -27.98
C GLY A 18 -9.92 -39.69 -27.19
N LEU A 19 -10.96 -40.03 -26.44
CA LEU A 19 -11.70 -39.04 -25.60
C LEU A 19 -10.83 -38.49 -24.48
N ILE A 20 -10.02 -39.34 -23.82
CA ILE A 20 -9.09 -38.89 -22.76
C ILE A 20 -8.03 -37.98 -23.36
N SER A 21 -7.51 -38.26 -24.54
CA SER A 21 -6.48 -37.43 -25.19
C SER A 21 -7.02 -36.04 -25.55
N ILE A 22 -8.27 -35.94 -26.06
CA ILE A 22 -8.89 -34.65 -26.37
C ILE A 22 -9.14 -33.84 -25.09
N ALA A 23 -9.62 -34.47 -24.02
CA ALA A 23 -9.84 -33.80 -22.73
C ALA A 23 -8.52 -33.28 -22.13
N GLY A 24 -7.44 -34.06 -22.22
CA GLY A 24 -6.13 -33.66 -21.77
C GLY A 24 -5.53 -32.49 -22.56
N ALA A 25 -5.71 -32.50 -23.89
CA ALA A 25 -5.23 -31.41 -24.75
C ALA A 25 -5.95 -30.09 -24.50
N THR A 26 -7.27 -30.12 -24.32
CA THR A 26 -8.05 -28.92 -24.01
C THR A 26 -7.74 -28.34 -22.65
N TYR A 27 -7.53 -29.18 -21.62
CA TYR A 27 -7.12 -28.73 -20.30
C TYR A 27 -5.76 -28.06 -20.32
N SER A 28 -4.78 -28.63 -21.03
CA SER A 28 -3.44 -28.05 -21.18
C SER A 28 -3.45 -26.73 -21.94
N ALA A 29 -4.27 -26.60 -22.98
CA ALA A 29 -4.42 -25.35 -23.73
C ALA A 29 -4.98 -24.23 -22.87
N VAL A 30 -6.00 -24.49 -22.05
CA VAL A 30 -6.58 -23.48 -21.13
C VAL A 30 -5.56 -22.99 -20.11
N GLN A 31 -4.65 -23.83 -19.63
CA GLN A 31 -3.58 -23.42 -18.70
C GLN A 31 -2.55 -22.51 -19.36
N LEU A 32 -2.24 -22.72 -20.64
CA LEU A 32 -1.32 -21.88 -21.41
C LEU A 32 -1.88 -20.45 -21.66
N PHE A 33 -3.18 -20.30 -21.70
CA PHE A 33 -3.83 -19.00 -21.92
C PHE A 33 -4.20 -18.25 -20.64
N LYS A 34 -3.88 -18.78 -19.44
CA LYS A 34 -4.03 -17.99 -18.22
C LYS A 34 -3.02 -16.84 -18.26
N PRO A 35 -3.48 -15.58 -18.31
CA PRO A 35 -2.57 -14.45 -18.24
C PRO A 35 -1.83 -14.53 -16.90
N GLY A 36 -0.52 -14.48 -16.95
CA GLY A 36 0.32 -14.39 -15.75
C GLY A 36 -0.01 -13.12 -14.95
N PRO A 37 0.41 -13.03 -13.69
CA PRO A 37 0.18 -11.84 -12.89
C PRO A 37 0.73 -10.62 -13.62
N GLN A 38 -0.14 -9.68 -13.91
CA GLN A 38 0.24 -8.46 -14.60
C GLN A 38 0.66 -7.41 -13.57
N PHE A 39 1.79 -6.76 -13.82
CA PHE A 39 2.33 -5.73 -12.96
C PHE A 39 2.16 -4.35 -13.60
N GLY A 40 1.88 -3.37 -12.80
CA GLY A 40 1.99 -1.96 -13.10
C GLY A 40 2.99 -1.29 -12.16
N GLU A 41 3.31 -0.04 -12.42
CA GLU A 41 4.20 0.75 -11.61
C GLU A 41 3.43 1.83 -10.86
N VAL A 42 3.73 2.02 -9.58
CA VAL A 42 3.24 3.14 -8.78
C VAL A 42 4.38 4.08 -8.48
N VAL A 43 4.17 5.36 -8.80
CA VAL A 43 5.08 6.45 -8.44
C VAL A 43 4.34 7.38 -7.50
N ALA A 44 4.71 7.38 -6.21
CA ALA A 44 4.15 8.33 -5.26
C ALA A 44 5.14 9.49 -5.02
N ILE A 45 4.60 10.71 -5.04
CA ILE A 45 5.33 11.96 -4.83
C ILE A 45 4.75 12.63 -3.59
N VAL A 46 5.56 12.73 -2.54
CA VAL A 46 5.17 13.31 -1.26
C VAL A 46 5.67 14.74 -1.17
N ARG A 47 4.75 15.67 -0.94
CA ARG A 47 5.03 17.10 -0.84
C ARG A 47 4.37 17.72 0.38
N GLU A 48 4.90 18.82 0.86
CA GLU A 48 4.26 19.66 1.86
C GLU A 48 3.14 20.47 1.24
N ALA A 49 1.95 20.50 1.87
CA ALA A 49 0.77 21.15 1.33
C ALA A 49 0.90 22.68 1.18
N LYS A 50 1.65 23.36 2.06
CA LYS A 50 1.79 24.81 2.06
C LYS A 50 2.87 25.31 1.10
N THR A 51 3.99 24.62 1.01
CA THR A 51 5.20 25.11 0.31
C THR A 51 5.49 24.36 -0.98
N ASP A 52 4.75 23.27 -1.23
CA ASP A 52 4.97 22.29 -2.32
C ASP A 52 6.41 21.71 -2.34
N LYS A 53 7.14 21.85 -1.23
CA LYS A 53 8.47 21.26 -1.10
C LYS A 53 8.38 19.74 -0.96
N PRO A 54 9.34 19.00 -1.53
CA PRO A 54 9.38 17.55 -1.36
C PRO A 54 9.64 17.22 0.12
N VAL A 55 8.96 16.18 0.62
CA VAL A 55 9.15 15.66 1.96
C VAL A 55 9.96 14.37 1.86
N ALA A 56 11.24 14.45 2.21
CA ALA A 56 12.09 13.28 2.38
C ALA A 56 11.76 12.54 3.68
N ASP A 57 12.25 11.31 3.83
CA ASP A 57 12.09 10.47 5.02
C ASP A 57 10.63 10.16 5.41
N ALA A 58 9.66 10.44 4.53
CA ALA A 58 8.29 10.00 4.72
C ALA A 58 8.19 8.49 4.53
N THR A 59 7.54 7.80 5.47
CA THR A 59 7.25 6.38 5.36
C THR A 59 5.98 6.19 4.54
N VAL A 60 6.09 5.42 3.47
CA VAL A 60 4.99 5.08 2.56
C VAL A 60 4.68 3.60 2.71
N GLU A 61 3.54 3.30 3.27
CA GLU A 61 3.02 1.95 3.47
C GLU A 61 1.95 1.66 2.42
N ILE A 62 2.05 0.51 1.78
CA ILE A 62 1.11 0.06 0.74
C ILE A 62 0.36 -1.16 1.24
N PHE A 63 -0.96 -1.06 1.27
CA PHE A 63 -1.86 -2.11 1.73
C PHE A 63 -2.73 -2.62 0.59
N THR A 64 -3.11 -3.88 0.67
CA THR A 64 -4.17 -4.45 -0.17
C THR A 64 -5.52 -3.85 0.23
N ARG A 65 -6.58 -4.20 -0.53
CA ARG A 65 -7.96 -3.83 -0.20
C ARG A 65 -8.42 -4.40 1.15
N ASP A 66 -7.88 -5.54 1.55
CA ASP A 66 -8.20 -6.25 2.79
C ASP A 66 -7.27 -5.86 3.96
N ASP A 67 -6.63 -4.68 3.86
CA ASP A 67 -5.73 -4.11 4.87
C ASP A 67 -4.45 -4.93 5.17
N ALA A 68 -4.09 -5.86 4.30
CA ALA A 68 -2.81 -6.55 4.41
C ALA A 68 -1.66 -5.67 3.90
N LEU A 69 -0.60 -5.52 4.69
CA LEU A 69 0.60 -4.78 4.30
C LEU A 69 1.33 -5.52 3.18
N VAL A 70 1.50 -4.86 2.04
CA VAL A 70 2.29 -5.37 0.91
C VAL A 70 3.75 -5.00 1.06
N THR A 71 4.03 -3.72 1.35
CA THR A 71 5.38 -3.20 1.52
C THR A 71 5.37 -1.86 2.25
N ALA A 72 6.50 -1.52 2.86
CA ALA A 72 6.76 -0.20 3.44
C ALA A 72 8.07 0.34 2.86
N LEU A 73 8.06 1.57 2.39
CA LEU A 73 9.16 2.24 1.72
C LEU A 73 9.40 3.61 2.35
N THR A 74 10.61 4.10 2.28
CA THR A 74 10.94 5.47 2.69
C THR A 74 11.16 6.35 1.48
N ALA A 75 10.51 7.51 1.45
CA ALA A 75 10.69 8.49 0.39
C ALA A 75 12.11 9.06 0.43
N VAL A 76 12.81 9.02 -0.72
CA VAL A 76 14.17 9.55 -0.85
C VAL A 76 14.16 11.05 -1.17
N ASP A 77 15.32 11.66 -1.35
CA ASP A 77 15.63 13.08 -1.42
C ASP A 77 14.60 14.02 -2.08
N ARG A 78 13.86 13.54 -3.07
CA ARG A 78 12.82 14.32 -3.76
C ARG A 78 11.40 14.00 -3.29
N GLY A 79 11.25 13.31 -2.15
CA GLY A 79 9.96 12.87 -1.66
C GLY A 79 9.28 11.86 -2.59
N GLN A 80 10.04 11.11 -3.37
CA GLN A 80 9.50 10.19 -4.38
C GLN A 80 9.79 8.72 -4.00
N ILE A 81 8.80 7.87 -4.22
CA ILE A 81 8.98 6.41 -4.22
C ILE A 81 8.48 5.83 -5.54
N ARG A 82 9.05 4.68 -5.90
CA ARG A 82 8.67 3.92 -7.08
C ARG A 82 8.57 2.44 -6.71
N GLN A 83 7.43 1.82 -7.02
CA GLN A 83 7.17 0.43 -6.68
C GLN A 83 6.38 -0.27 -7.77
N SER A 84 6.84 -1.47 -8.17
CA SER A 84 6.07 -2.36 -9.03
C SER A 84 5.10 -3.18 -8.18
N LEU A 85 3.82 -3.18 -8.58
CA LEU A 85 2.75 -3.90 -7.90
C LEU A 85 1.93 -4.71 -8.91
N LYS A 86 1.32 -5.80 -8.46
CA LYS A 86 0.33 -6.52 -9.27
C LYS A 86 -0.84 -5.59 -9.58
N GLU A 87 -1.56 -5.88 -10.67
CA GLU A 87 -2.82 -5.19 -10.96
C GLU A 87 -3.78 -5.30 -9.77
N GLY A 88 -4.49 -4.22 -9.47
CA GLY A 88 -5.43 -4.19 -8.35
C GLY A 88 -5.61 -2.82 -7.72
N THR A 89 -6.45 -2.77 -6.70
CA THR A 89 -6.68 -1.57 -5.88
C THR A 89 -5.87 -1.66 -4.60
N TYR A 90 -5.15 -0.61 -4.29
CA TYR A 90 -4.30 -0.50 -3.11
C TYR A 90 -4.65 0.74 -2.30
N ARG A 91 -4.41 0.66 -0.99
CA ARG A 91 -4.46 1.80 -0.09
C ARG A 91 -3.04 2.18 0.30
N ILE A 92 -2.67 3.43 0.03
CA ILE A 92 -1.35 3.98 0.34
C ILE A 92 -1.50 4.91 1.54
N ARG A 93 -0.77 4.64 2.60
CA ARG A 93 -0.66 5.48 3.78
C ARG A 93 0.72 6.10 3.81
N VAL A 94 0.76 7.41 3.94
CA VAL A 94 2.00 8.16 4.09
C VAL A 94 2.04 8.79 5.46
N SER A 95 3.13 8.58 6.19
CA SER A 95 3.35 9.12 7.53
C SER A 95 4.74 9.76 7.64
N HIS A 96 4.82 10.80 8.47
CA HIS A 96 6.08 11.48 8.77
C HIS A 96 5.97 12.13 10.16
N PRO A 97 7.04 12.17 10.99
CA PRO A 97 6.97 12.68 12.36
C PRO A 97 6.43 14.11 12.50
N ARG A 98 6.73 14.99 11.55
CA ARG A 98 6.34 16.42 11.57
C ARG A 98 5.03 16.73 10.86
N PHE A 99 4.44 15.75 10.17
CA PHE A 99 3.23 15.94 9.35
C PHE A 99 2.11 15.02 9.80
N SER A 100 0.88 15.39 9.49
CA SER A 100 -0.27 14.50 9.66
C SER A 100 -0.22 13.39 8.62
N ALA A 101 -0.55 12.16 9.03
CA ALA A 101 -0.61 11.04 8.11
C ALA A 101 -1.75 11.23 7.10
N GLU A 102 -1.49 10.85 5.85
CA GLU A 102 -2.45 10.92 4.76
C GLU A 102 -2.67 9.52 4.16
N VAL A 103 -3.92 9.24 3.78
CA VAL A 103 -4.30 7.96 3.17
C VAL A 103 -4.97 8.21 1.83
N ARG A 104 -4.54 7.48 0.80
CA ARG A 104 -5.09 7.54 -0.57
C ARG A 104 -5.28 6.15 -1.15
N ASN A 105 -6.32 5.99 -1.94
CA ASN A 105 -6.52 4.80 -2.73
C ASN A 105 -5.98 5.01 -4.14
N ILE A 106 -5.40 3.95 -4.71
CA ILE A 106 -4.87 3.95 -6.08
C ILE A 106 -5.25 2.64 -6.77
N GLN A 107 -5.53 2.73 -8.05
CA GLN A 107 -5.71 1.57 -8.91
C GLN A 107 -4.44 1.37 -9.75
N VAL A 108 -3.92 0.17 -9.72
CA VAL A 108 -2.76 -0.25 -10.53
C VAL A 108 -3.28 -1.03 -11.72
N LEU A 109 -2.97 -0.54 -12.90
CA LEU A 109 -3.32 -1.19 -14.17
C LEU A 109 -2.08 -1.86 -14.77
N PRO A 110 -2.23 -3.01 -15.44
CA PRO A 110 -1.11 -3.73 -16.02
C PRO A 110 -0.39 -2.91 -17.07
N GLY A 111 0.94 -2.93 -17.02
CA GLY A 111 1.80 -2.24 -17.98
C GLY A 111 1.76 -0.70 -17.91
N GLN A 112 1.04 -0.12 -16.93
CA GLN A 112 0.90 1.32 -16.79
C GLN A 112 1.62 1.84 -15.53
N THR A 113 2.07 3.11 -15.62
CA THR A 113 2.58 3.84 -14.46
C THR A 113 1.47 4.70 -13.87
N SER A 114 1.04 4.38 -12.66
CA SER A 114 0.07 5.16 -11.88
C SER A 114 0.82 6.17 -11.01
N GLN A 115 0.64 7.45 -11.27
CA GLN A 115 1.27 8.52 -10.48
C GLN A 115 0.32 9.05 -9.42
N LEU A 116 0.78 9.12 -8.18
CA LEU A 116 0.04 9.64 -7.03
C LEU A 116 0.80 10.79 -6.36
N ARG A 117 0.18 11.97 -6.33
CA ARG A 117 0.70 13.11 -5.57
C ARG A 117 0.01 13.18 -4.21
N ILE A 118 0.80 13.20 -3.13
CA ILE A 118 0.34 13.24 -1.75
C ILE A 118 0.85 14.53 -1.11
N GLN A 119 -0.06 15.32 -0.56
CA GLN A 119 0.25 16.57 0.12
C GLN A 119 0.08 16.37 1.63
N LEU A 120 1.18 16.50 2.37
CA LEU A 120 1.19 16.39 3.82
C LEU A 120 1.03 17.77 4.46
N THR A 121 0.12 17.88 5.40
CA THR A 121 -0.08 19.09 6.21
C THR A 121 0.77 18.99 7.48
N GLN A 122 1.49 20.05 7.81
CA GLN A 122 2.22 20.11 9.09
C GLN A 122 1.25 19.91 10.25
N ARG A 123 1.67 19.07 11.21
CA ARG A 123 0.89 18.85 12.42
C ARG A 123 0.86 20.13 13.25
N PRO A 124 -0.32 20.72 13.56
CA PRO A 124 -0.39 21.86 14.43
C PRO A 124 0.12 21.46 15.82
N GLY A 125 1.17 22.15 16.28
CA GLY A 125 1.64 21.97 17.64
C GLY A 125 2.33 20.65 17.93
N GLY A 126 3.46 20.40 17.28
CA GLY A 126 4.53 19.60 17.84
C GLY A 126 5.27 20.39 18.92
N SER A 127 4.56 21.00 19.88
CA SER A 127 5.17 21.40 21.12
C SER A 127 5.61 20.12 21.81
N SER A 128 6.92 19.90 21.91
CA SER A 128 7.47 18.88 22.78
C SER A 128 6.76 18.98 24.13
N PRO A 129 6.40 17.86 24.77
CA PRO A 129 5.82 17.90 26.13
C PRO A 129 6.70 18.71 27.10
N LEU A 130 7.98 18.85 26.83
CA LEU A 130 8.90 19.76 27.51
C LEU A 130 8.58 21.25 27.28
N GLY A 131 8.09 21.67 26.13
CA GLY A 131 7.71 23.07 25.89
C GLY A 131 6.43 23.46 26.60
N ALA A 132 5.47 22.55 26.74
CA ALA A 132 4.26 22.81 27.52
C ALA A 132 4.55 22.91 29.03
N ALA A 133 5.50 22.11 29.54
CA ALA A 133 5.92 22.17 30.93
C ALA A 133 6.63 23.48 31.28
N THR A 134 7.46 24.03 30.38
CA THR A 134 8.15 25.31 30.60
C THR A 134 7.17 26.49 30.61
N HIS A 135 6.12 26.50 29.79
CA HIS A 135 5.09 27.54 29.84
C HIS A 135 4.27 27.50 31.14
N ALA A 136 3.89 26.32 31.59
CA ALA A 136 3.14 26.15 32.84
C ALA A 136 3.96 26.60 34.06
N VAL A 137 5.27 26.33 34.08
CA VAL A 137 6.16 26.75 35.15
C VAL A 137 6.36 28.28 35.15
N ASN A 138 6.47 28.92 33.98
CA ASN A 138 6.65 30.36 33.87
C ASN A 138 5.40 31.16 34.31
N GLU A 139 4.19 30.65 34.02
CA GLU A 139 2.95 31.25 34.52
C GLU A 139 2.78 31.07 36.04
N GLY A 140 3.20 29.92 36.58
CA GLY A 140 3.18 29.69 38.05
C GLY A 140 4.09 30.64 38.83
N VAL A 141 5.31 30.89 38.34
CA VAL A 141 6.27 31.82 38.98
C VAL A 141 5.74 33.24 38.94
N GLY A 142 5.09 33.68 37.85
CA GLY A 142 4.49 35.02 37.76
C GLY A 142 3.29 35.22 38.71
N ALA A 143 2.52 34.19 39.00
CA ALA A 143 1.42 34.23 39.94
C ALA A 143 1.91 34.33 41.40
N VAL A 144 2.93 33.60 41.78
CA VAL A 144 3.53 33.63 43.11
C VAL A 144 4.16 35.00 43.40
N HIS A 145 4.86 35.62 42.42
CA HIS A 145 5.46 36.96 42.60
C HIS A 145 4.40 38.05 42.78
N ARG A 146 3.25 37.98 42.14
CA ARG A 146 2.13 38.91 42.34
C ARG A 146 1.47 38.72 43.70
N PHE A 147 1.36 37.50 44.20
CA PHE A 147 0.78 37.19 45.48
C PHE A 147 1.65 37.74 46.67
N ILE A 148 2.96 37.52 46.59
CA ILE A 148 3.93 38.01 47.61
C ILE A 148 3.93 39.56 47.68
N ARG A 149 3.87 40.23 46.52
CA ARG A 149 3.83 41.70 46.49
C ARG A 149 2.52 42.26 47.05
N GLY A 150 1.40 41.52 47.02
CA GLY A 150 0.13 41.90 47.57
C GLY A 150 0.03 41.73 49.09
N LEU A 151 0.95 40.98 49.73
CA LEU A 151 1.00 40.74 51.16
C LEU A 151 1.84 41.78 51.95
N GLY A 152 2.46 42.75 51.24
CA GLY A 152 3.15 43.85 51.91
C GLY A 152 4.49 43.49 52.61
N LEU A 153 5.14 42.39 52.17
CA LEU A 153 6.46 41.99 52.58
C LEU A 153 7.51 42.44 51.56
#